data_25567464090a80353b2da4fc95de2ed6
#
_entry.id   25567464090a80353b2da4fc95de2ed6
#
_cell.length_a   1.000
_cell.length_b   1.000
_cell.length_c   1.000
_cell.angle_alpha   90.00
_cell.angle_beta   90.00
_cell.angle_gamma   90.00
#
_symmetry.space_group_name_H-M   'P 1'
#
loop_
_entity.id
_entity.type
_entity.pdbx_description
1 polymer ?
#
loop_
_entity_poly.entity_id
_entity_poly.type
_entity_poly.pdbx_seq_one_letter_code
_entity_poly.pdbx_strand_id
1 'polypeptide(L)'
;MIKLPEGVDYSHVPIEKKYKSVTVALLKRILTIYKGIYGKFGQEGLDLIREVSESYGKEIAELGKKRVKMDDVKSVGLYLIRVFENIDCEGEITDFSDERVAIRLYQCPYPFDDPRICEAHTTMEEALVKALGQNLEYVITYSIPRGDAFCEHVVKRRN
;
A
#
# COMPACT_ATOMS: atom_id res chain seq x y z
N MET A 1 21.94 9.64 -15.90
CA MET A 1 21.99 8.69 -17.03
C MET A 1 23.38 8.07 -17.03
N ILE A 2 23.50 6.73 -17.08
CA ILE A 2 24.80 6.06 -17.17
C ILE A 2 25.38 6.32 -18.55
N LYS A 3 26.61 6.87 -18.62
CA LYS A 3 27.34 7.02 -19.90
C LYS A 3 27.93 5.67 -20.29
N LEU A 4 27.65 5.25 -21.50
CA LEU A 4 28.17 3.99 -22.04
C LEU A 4 29.48 4.25 -22.82
N PRO A 5 30.39 3.27 -22.88
CA PRO A 5 31.55 3.36 -23.75
C PRO A 5 31.14 3.49 -25.21
N GLU A 6 32.03 4.07 -26.04
CA GLU A 6 31.84 4.17 -27.47
C GLU A 6 31.73 2.77 -28.11
N GLY A 7 30.78 2.58 -29.04
CA GLY A 7 30.56 1.31 -29.74
C GLY A 7 29.69 0.29 -28.97
N VAL A 8 29.18 0.62 -27.77
CA VAL A 8 28.23 -0.24 -27.09
C VAL A 8 26.82 0.02 -27.61
N ASP A 9 26.24 -0.98 -28.30
CA ASP A 9 24.84 -0.95 -28.71
C ASP A 9 23.93 -1.23 -27.51
N TYR A 10 23.18 -0.21 -27.06
CA TYR A 10 22.27 -0.30 -25.93
C TYR A 10 21.02 0.53 -26.17
N SER A 11 19.89 -0.16 -26.24
CA SER A 11 18.60 0.49 -26.29
C SER A 11 18.10 0.83 -24.88
N HIS A 12 17.81 2.12 -24.63
CA HIS A 12 17.24 2.56 -23.37
C HIS A 12 15.83 1.99 -23.17
N VAL A 13 15.58 1.43 -21.99
CA VAL A 13 14.24 0.95 -21.61
C VAL A 13 13.29 2.16 -21.49
N PRO A 14 12.11 2.16 -22.14
CA PRO A 14 11.09 3.19 -21.98
C PRO A 14 10.70 3.40 -20.51
N ILE A 15 10.31 4.65 -20.16
CA ILE A 15 10.05 5.02 -18.75
C ILE A 15 8.92 4.19 -18.14
N GLU A 16 7.85 3.90 -18.89
CA GLU A 16 6.71 3.12 -18.44
C GLU A 16 7.14 1.68 -18.10
N LYS A 17 7.98 1.07 -18.93
CA LYS A 17 8.53 -0.26 -18.68
C LYS A 17 9.50 -0.27 -17.48
N LYS A 18 10.29 0.80 -17.31
CA LYS A 18 11.16 0.96 -16.12
C LYS A 18 10.31 1.05 -14.86
N TYR A 19 9.30 1.92 -14.86
CA TYR A 19 8.42 2.11 -13.71
C TYR A 19 7.78 0.78 -13.28
N LYS A 20 7.09 0.10 -14.19
CA LYS A 20 6.45 -1.20 -13.92
C LYS A 20 7.45 -2.25 -13.41
N SER A 21 8.60 -2.38 -14.07
CA SER A 21 9.63 -3.35 -13.69
C SER A 21 10.20 -3.07 -12.29
N VAL A 22 10.50 -1.80 -11.99
CA VAL A 22 11.03 -1.40 -10.67
C VAL A 22 10.00 -1.61 -9.59
N THR A 23 8.74 -1.21 -9.82
CA THR A 23 7.63 -1.38 -8.87
C THR A 23 7.46 -2.86 -8.52
N VAL A 24 7.29 -3.74 -9.50
CA VAL A 24 7.15 -5.19 -9.28
C VAL A 24 8.36 -5.76 -8.54
N ALA A 25 9.58 -5.38 -8.91
CA ALA A 25 10.79 -5.89 -8.26
C ALA A 25 10.89 -5.45 -6.79
N LEU A 26 10.55 -4.20 -6.47
CA LEU A 26 10.56 -3.68 -5.10
C LEU A 26 9.49 -4.34 -4.23
N LEU A 27 8.26 -4.47 -4.73
CA LEU A 27 7.16 -5.11 -4.00
C LEU A 27 7.47 -6.59 -3.70
N LYS A 28 8.02 -7.31 -4.69
CA LYS A 28 8.48 -8.69 -4.50
C LYS A 28 9.63 -8.79 -3.48
N ARG A 29 10.55 -7.82 -3.48
CA ARG A 29 11.64 -7.76 -2.50
C ARG A 29 11.10 -7.54 -1.08
N ILE A 30 10.13 -6.64 -0.91
CA ILE A 30 9.47 -6.41 0.39
C ILE A 30 8.84 -7.70 0.89
N LEU A 31 8.06 -8.41 0.07
CA LEU A 31 7.50 -9.72 0.43
C LEU A 31 8.58 -10.72 0.85
N THR A 32 9.70 -10.81 0.10
CA THR A 32 10.80 -11.73 0.41
C THR A 32 11.43 -11.40 1.76
N ILE A 33 11.62 -10.11 2.07
CA ILE A 33 12.16 -9.65 3.36
C ILE A 33 11.19 -10.02 4.49
N TYR A 34 9.89 -9.75 4.33
CA TYR A 34 8.87 -10.04 5.34
C TYR A 34 8.76 -11.54 5.63
N LYS A 35 8.77 -12.38 4.58
CA LYS A 35 8.82 -13.85 4.75
C LYS A 35 10.07 -14.31 5.50
N GLY A 36 11.22 -13.71 5.20
CA GLY A 36 12.47 -14.02 5.90
C GLY A 36 12.43 -13.62 7.38
N ILE A 37 11.91 -12.42 7.68
CA ILE A 37 11.74 -11.92 9.06
C ILE A 37 10.77 -12.84 9.81
N TYR A 38 9.59 -13.08 9.25
CA TYR A 38 8.58 -13.94 9.87
C TYR A 38 9.09 -15.39 10.03
N GLY A 39 9.73 -15.95 9.02
CA GLY A 39 10.27 -17.32 9.09
C GLY A 39 11.36 -17.49 10.14
N LYS A 40 12.13 -16.42 10.43
CA LYS A 40 13.22 -16.47 11.43
C LYS A 40 12.73 -16.15 12.85
N PHE A 41 11.82 -15.22 13.02
CA PHE A 41 11.44 -14.65 14.31
C PHE A 41 9.99 -14.93 14.71
N GLY A 42 9.19 -15.57 13.85
CA GLY A 42 7.78 -15.90 14.15
C GLY A 42 6.96 -14.66 14.50
N GLN A 43 6.29 -14.69 15.65
CA GLN A 43 5.42 -13.60 16.10
C GLN A 43 6.17 -12.29 16.32
N GLU A 44 7.38 -12.32 16.89
CA GLU A 44 8.23 -11.13 17.07
C GLU A 44 8.54 -10.46 15.72
N GLY A 45 8.73 -11.27 14.68
CA GLY A 45 8.93 -10.76 13.32
C GLY A 45 7.70 -10.06 12.76
N LEU A 46 6.50 -10.57 13.00
CA LEU A 46 5.24 -9.89 12.62
C LEU A 46 5.06 -8.59 13.39
N ASP A 47 5.39 -8.55 14.66
CA ASP A 47 5.29 -7.35 15.50
C ASP A 47 6.26 -6.27 15.01
N LEU A 48 7.48 -6.64 14.62
CA LEU A 48 8.44 -5.74 13.99
C LEU A 48 7.91 -5.18 12.66
N ILE A 49 7.31 -6.02 11.80
CA ILE A 49 6.71 -5.57 10.53
C ILE A 49 5.59 -4.57 10.81
N ARG A 50 4.73 -4.80 11.81
CA ARG A 50 3.67 -3.86 12.21
C ARG A 50 4.24 -2.52 12.64
N GLU A 51 5.22 -2.53 13.54
CA GLU A 51 5.86 -1.31 14.07
C GLU A 51 6.46 -0.45 12.95
N VAL A 52 7.21 -1.07 12.05
CA VAL A 52 7.83 -0.39 10.90
C VAL A 52 6.78 0.14 9.94
N SER A 53 5.74 -0.66 9.65
CA SER A 53 4.63 -0.27 8.77
C SER A 53 3.84 0.90 9.36
N GLU A 54 3.52 0.85 10.65
CA GLU A 54 2.83 1.95 11.36
C GLU A 54 3.65 3.24 11.34
N SER A 55 4.95 3.15 11.61
CA SER A 55 5.88 4.30 11.56
C SER A 55 5.89 4.93 10.17
N TYR A 56 6.00 4.12 9.12
CA TYR A 56 6.01 4.61 7.74
C TYR A 56 4.66 5.20 7.32
N GLY A 57 3.54 4.64 7.77
CA GLY A 57 2.20 5.21 7.52
C GLY A 57 2.05 6.61 8.11
N LYS A 58 2.57 6.85 9.32
CA LYS A 58 2.61 8.18 9.94
C LYS A 58 3.49 9.16 9.14
N GLU A 59 4.64 8.72 8.64
CA GLU A 59 5.53 9.54 7.80
C GLU A 59 4.84 9.96 6.50
N ILE A 60 4.17 9.03 5.81
CA ILE A 60 3.40 9.34 4.59
C ILE A 60 2.28 10.34 4.89
N ALA A 61 1.60 10.21 6.04
CA ALA A 61 0.56 11.15 6.44
C ALA A 61 1.10 12.58 6.61
N GLU A 62 2.27 12.75 7.22
CA GLU A 62 2.89 14.07 7.38
C GLU A 62 3.26 14.70 6.03
N LEU A 63 3.69 13.91 5.06
CA LEU A 63 3.90 14.38 3.68
C LEU A 63 2.57 14.74 3.00
N GLY A 64 1.52 13.96 3.25
CA GLY A 64 0.17 14.20 2.75
C GLY A 64 -0.42 15.52 3.28
N LYS A 65 -0.35 15.77 4.58
CA LYS A 65 -0.83 17.00 5.23
C LYS A 65 -0.21 18.28 4.67
N LYS A 66 1.04 18.23 4.20
CA LYS A 66 1.71 19.38 3.57
C LYS A 66 1.17 19.73 2.18
N ARG A 67 0.49 18.82 1.53
CA ARG A 67 0.04 18.95 0.13
C ARG A 67 -1.46 19.22 0.01
N VAL A 68 -2.26 18.69 0.90
CA VAL A 68 -3.74 18.75 0.82
C VAL A 68 -4.32 18.83 2.23
N LYS A 69 -5.35 19.67 2.45
CA LYS A 69 -6.20 19.58 3.64
C LYS A 69 -7.00 18.29 3.55
N MET A 70 -6.75 17.37 4.46
CA MET A 70 -7.41 16.07 4.50
C MET A 70 -7.91 15.83 5.92
N ASP A 71 -9.23 15.95 6.10
CA ASP A 71 -9.90 15.69 7.38
C ASP A 71 -11.26 15.00 7.20
N ASP A 72 -11.66 14.73 5.95
CA ASP A 72 -12.91 14.07 5.62
C ASP A 72 -12.69 12.74 4.88
N VAL A 73 -13.71 11.88 4.90
CA VAL A 73 -13.67 10.53 4.34
C VAL A 73 -13.28 10.53 2.85
N LYS A 74 -13.86 11.44 2.06
CA LYS A 74 -13.60 11.50 0.60
C LYS A 74 -12.19 11.92 0.29
N SER A 75 -11.68 12.97 0.95
CA SER A 75 -10.32 13.48 0.75
C SER A 75 -9.28 12.43 1.13
N VAL A 76 -9.45 11.76 2.27
CA VAL A 76 -8.55 10.69 2.73
C VAL A 76 -8.67 9.46 1.83
N GLY A 77 -9.89 9.09 1.40
CA GLY A 77 -10.12 8.02 0.44
C GLY A 77 -9.42 8.27 -0.90
N LEU A 78 -9.52 9.49 -1.46
CA LEU A 78 -8.81 9.88 -2.68
C LEU A 78 -7.29 9.84 -2.52
N TYR A 79 -6.78 10.19 -1.34
CA TYR A 79 -5.35 10.07 -1.09
C TYR A 79 -4.89 8.61 -1.05
N LEU A 80 -5.67 7.72 -0.44
CA LEU A 80 -5.38 6.29 -0.42
C LEU A 80 -5.43 5.68 -1.83
N ILE A 81 -6.41 6.07 -2.67
CA ILE A 81 -6.47 5.68 -4.08
C ILE A 81 -5.15 6.06 -4.79
N ARG A 82 -4.67 7.28 -4.60
CA ARG A 82 -3.39 7.72 -5.17
C ARG A 82 -2.20 6.89 -4.67
N VAL A 83 -2.21 6.47 -3.40
CA VAL A 83 -1.16 5.56 -2.87
C VAL A 83 -1.19 4.23 -3.62
N PHE A 84 -2.38 3.66 -3.86
CA PHE A 84 -2.52 2.42 -4.63
C PHE A 84 -2.15 2.58 -6.11
N GLU A 85 -2.54 3.67 -6.75
CA GLU A 85 -2.13 3.97 -8.13
C GLU A 85 -0.60 4.07 -8.27
N ASN A 86 0.08 4.65 -7.28
CA ASN A 86 1.55 4.76 -7.28
C ASN A 86 2.28 3.42 -7.23
N ILE A 87 1.61 2.34 -6.88
CA ILE A 87 2.16 0.97 -6.88
C ILE A 87 1.51 0.07 -7.93
N ASP A 88 0.94 0.68 -8.97
CA ASP A 88 0.33 0.00 -10.13
C ASP A 88 -0.84 -0.94 -9.74
N CYS A 89 -1.64 -0.55 -8.73
CA CYS A 89 -2.85 -1.27 -8.37
C CYS A 89 -3.98 -0.93 -9.33
N GLU A 90 -4.62 -1.97 -9.85
CA GLU A 90 -5.85 -1.86 -10.62
C GLU A 90 -7.07 -2.22 -9.77
N GLY A 91 -8.13 -1.41 -9.85
CA GLY A 91 -9.32 -1.63 -9.05
C GLY A 91 -10.46 -0.68 -9.41
N GLU A 92 -11.49 -0.68 -8.58
CA GLU A 92 -12.65 0.19 -8.72
C GLU A 92 -13.07 0.80 -7.38
N ILE A 93 -13.74 1.94 -7.42
CA ILE A 93 -14.39 2.54 -6.27
C ILE A 93 -15.82 2.01 -6.22
N THR A 94 -16.15 1.26 -5.17
CA THR A 94 -17.48 0.65 -5.00
C THR A 94 -18.42 1.48 -4.13
N ASP A 95 -17.88 2.41 -3.33
CA ASP A 95 -18.62 3.40 -2.56
C ASP A 95 -17.82 4.69 -2.47
N PHE A 96 -18.46 5.84 -2.65
CA PHE A 96 -17.85 7.16 -2.54
C PHE A 96 -18.82 8.16 -1.93
N SER A 97 -19.00 8.09 -0.63
CA SER A 97 -19.92 8.92 0.14
C SER A 97 -19.18 9.74 1.21
N ASP A 98 -19.87 10.64 1.89
CA ASP A 98 -19.30 11.41 3.01
C ASP A 98 -19.05 10.54 4.26
N GLU A 99 -19.66 9.36 4.31
CA GLU A 99 -19.52 8.42 5.44
C GLU A 99 -18.56 7.28 5.15
N ARG A 100 -18.37 6.93 3.86
CA ARG A 100 -17.58 5.76 3.46
C ARG A 100 -16.99 5.92 2.06
N VAL A 101 -15.72 5.54 1.92
CA VAL A 101 -15.08 5.28 0.61
C VAL A 101 -14.60 3.83 0.62
N ALA A 102 -15.04 3.04 -0.36
CA ALA A 102 -14.62 1.65 -0.53
C ALA A 102 -13.90 1.46 -1.86
N ILE A 103 -12.73 0.86 -1.80
CA ILE A 103 -11.83 0.62 -2.93
C ILE A 103 -11.64 -0.89 -3.05
N ARG A 104 -12.02 -1.45 -4.18
CA ARG A 104 -11.85 -2.87 -4.48
C ARG A 104 -10.67 -3.08 -5.40
N LEU A 105 -9.74 -3.96 -5.01
CA LEU A 105 -8.56 -4.35 -5.77
C LEU A 105 -8.67 -5.82 -6.14
N TYR A 106 -8.52 -6.14 -7.44
CA TYR A 106 -8.65 -7.51 -7.95
C TYR A 106 -7.34 -8.28 -7.95
N GLN A 107 -6.22 -7.60 -7.73
CA GLN A 107 -4.90 -8.19 -7.60
C GLN A 107 -4.16 -7.55 -6.42
N CYS A 108 -3.46 -8.38 -5.66
CA CYS A 108 -2.59 -7.87 -4.61
C CYS A 108 -1.26 -7.42 -5.22
N PRO A 109 -0.85 -6.15 -5.08
CA PRO A 109 0.41 -5.67 -5.63
C PRO A 109 1.63 -6.32 -4.94
N TYR A 110 1.49 -6.71 -3.68
CA TYR A 110 2.54 -7.33 -2.86
C TYR A 110 2.54 -8.86 -2.90
N PRO A 111 1.96 -9.55 -3.78
CA PRO A 111 1.55 -10.96 -3.87
C PRO A 111 1.69 -11.73 -2.54
N PHE A 112 1.11 -11.18 -1.45
CA PHE A 112 1.06 -11.86 -0.16
C PHE A 112 0.22 -13.13 -0.26
N ASP A 113 0.75 -14.21 0.29
CA ASP A 113 0.09 -15.53 0.39
C ASP A 113 -0.18 -15.93 1.85
N ASP A 114 0.33 -15.16 2.82
CA ASP A 114 0.07 -15.32 4.25
C ASP A 114 -0.73 -14.13 4.79
N PRO A 115 -1.96 -14.34 5.28
CA PRO A 115 -2.81 -13.27 5.78
C PRO A 115 -2.17 -12.51 6.97
N ARG A 116 -1.34 -13.17 7.79
CA ARG A 116 -0.67 -12.54 8.93
C ARG A 116 0.35 -11.50 8.50
N ILE A 117 1.11 -11.80 7.42
CA ILE A 117 2.07 -10.84 6.83
C ILE A 117 1.31 -9.67 6.20
N CYS A 118 0.20 -9.95 5.51
CA CYS A 118 -0.66 -8.91 4.95
C CYS A 118 -1.20 -7.99 6.04
N GLU A 119 -1.77 -8.54 7.12
CA GLU A 119 -2.29 -7.77 8.26
C GLU A 119 -1.21 -6.94 8.94
N ALA A 120 0.00 -7.48 9.11
CA ALA A 120 1.12 -6.74 9.66
C ALA A 120 1.56 -5.58 8.75
N HIS A 121 1.53 -5.77 7.43
CA HIS A 121 1.88 -4.74 6.45
C HIS A 121 0.84 -3.62 6.40
N THR A 122 -0.44 -3.96 6.40
CA THR A 122 -1.55 -3.00 6.22
C THR A 122 -1.81 -2.10 7.44
N THR A 123 -1.10 -2.29 8.54
CA THR A 123 -1.04 -1.29 9.62
C THR A 123 -0.47 0.05 9.14
N MET A 124 0.22 0.07 7.99
CA MET A 124 0.66 1.30 7.32
C MET A 124 -0.54 2.15 6.88
N GLU A 125 -1.50 1.57 6.17
CA GLU A 125 -2.70 2.26 5.70
C GLU A 125 -3.60 2.67 6.87
N GLU A 126 -3.69 1.83 7.90
CA GLU A 126 -4.42 2.16 9.13
C GLU A 126 -3.81 3.38 9.83
N ALA A 127 -2.51 3.39 10.02
CA ALA A 127 -1.78 4.50 10.64
C ALA A 127 -1.86 5.77 9.80
N LEU A 128 -1.76 5.65 8.47
CA LEU A 128 -1.92 6.74 7.51
C LEU A 128 -3.30 7.40 7.64
N VAL A 129 -4.37 6.61 7.56
CA VAL A 129 -5.76 7.12 7.65
C VAL A 129 -6.02 7.78 9.00
N LYS A 130 -5.62 7.13 10.09
CA LYS A 130 -5.76 7.67 11.45
C LYS A 130 -5.00 8.99 11.66
N ALA A 131 -3.82 9.12 11.06
CA ALA A 131 -3.01 10.33 11.15
C ALA A 131 -3.54 11.48 10.29
N LEU A 132 -4.24 11.19 9.19
CA LEU A 132 -4.89 12.18 8.33
C LEU A 132 -6.25 12.64 8.88
N GLY A 133 -7.01 11.76 9.54
CA GLY A 133 -8.31 12.10 10.12
C GLY A 133 -8.57 11.32 11.41
N GLN A 134 -8.53 12.01 12.58
CA GLN A 134 -8.68 11.36 13.89
C GLN A 134 -10.00 10.62 14.09
N ASN A 135 -11.06 11.06 13.39
CA ASN A 135 -12.38 10.45 13.43
C ASN A 135 -12.60 9.41 12.32
N LEU A 136 -11.53 9.06 11.61
CA LEU A 136 -11.58 8.08 10.54
C LEU A 136 -10.97 6.75 10.99
N GLU A 137 -11.44 5.69 10.38
CA GLU A 137 -10.85 4.36 10.49
C GLU A 137 -10.68 3.73 9.10
N TYR A 138 -9.69 2.88 9.02
CA TYR A 138 -9.42 2.05 7.86
C TYR A 138 -9.69 0.60 8.20
N VAL A 139 -10.36 -0.12 7.30
CA VAL A 139 -10.70 -1.54 7.46
C VAL A 139 -10.53 -2.28 6.14
N ILE A 140 -10.06 -3.51 6.20
CA ILE A 140 -10.09 -4.45 5.07
C ILE A 140 -11.24 -5.41 5.30
N THR A 141 -12.30 -5.33 4.48
CA THR A 141 -13.50 -6.18 4.60
C THR A 141 -13.34 -7.51 3.89
N TYR A 142 -12.63 -7.54 2.74
CA TYR A 142 -12.27 -8.73 1.97
C TYR A 142 -10.77 -8.72 1.69
N SER A 143 -10.13 -9.90 1.67
CA SER A 143 -8.67 -10.01 1.50
C SER A 143 -8.28 -11.25 0.72
N ILE A 144 -7.65 -11.07 -0.44
CA ILE A 144 -7.11 -12.16 -1.27
C ILE A 144 -6.22 -13.11 -0.46
N PRO A 145 -5.29 -12.67 0.42
CA PRO A 145 -4.53 -13.59 1.26
C PRO A 145 -5.37 -14.42 2.24
N ARG A 146 -6.60 -14.00 2.56
CA ARG A 146 -7.56 -14.79 3.36
C ARG A 146 -8.42 -15.72 2.53
N GLY A 147 -8.27 -15.72 1.20
CA GLY A 147 -9.00 -16.56 0.26
C GLY A 147 -10.18 -15.89 -0.44
N ASP A 148 -10.38 -14.58 -0.25
CA ASP A 148 -11.41 -13.83 -0.95
C ASP A 148 -11.04 -13.59 -2.42
N ALA A 149 -12.02 -13.33 -3.28
CA ALA A 149 -11.82 -13.08 -4.70
C ALA A 149 -11.17 -11.70 -5.01
N PHE A 150 -11.20 -10.78 -4.05
CA PHE A 150 -10.65 -9.42 -4.15
C PHE A 150 -10.26 -8.92 -2.76
N CYS A 151 -9.49 -7.82 -2.71
CA CYS A 151 -9.33 -7.03 -1.49
C CYS A 151 -10.28 -5.84 -1.53
N GLU A 152 -10.93 -5.50 -0.41
CA GLU A 152 -11.73 -4.29 -0.29
C GLU A 152 -11.22 -3.46 0.88
N HIS A 153 -10.69 -2.28 0.54
CA HIS A 153 -10.12 -1.31 1.46
C HIS A 153 -11.14 -0.20 1.71
N VAL A 154 -11.48 0.03 2.97
CA VAL A 154 -12.55 0.95 3.36
C VAL A 154 -12.01 2.02 4.28
N VAL A 155 -12.24 3.28 3.91
CA VAL A 155 -12.12 4.45 4.80
C VAL A 155 -13.51 4.87 5.21
N LYS A 156 -13.78 4.99 6.49
CA LYS A 156 -15.09 5.41 7.02
C LYS A 156 -14.96 6.21 8.31
N ARG A 157 -16.06 6.85 8.72
CA ARG A 157 -16.13 7.49 10.04
C ARG A 157 -16.07 6.42 11.14
N ARG A 158 -15.37 6.76 12.20
CA ARG A 158 -15.38 5.96 13.43
C ARG A 158 -16.69 6.26 14.17
N ASN A 159 -17.42 5.22 14.53
CA ASN A 159 -18.61 5.30 15.38
C ASN A 159 -18.24 5.61 16.82
#